data_7615c2f3e19cd322fc12b7948c22745b
#
_entry.id   7615c2f3e19cd322fc12b7948c22745b
#
_cell.length_a   1.000
_cell.length_b   1.000
_cell.length_c   1.000
_cell.angle_alpha   90.00
_cell.angle_beta   90.00
_cell.angle_gamma   90.00
#
_symmetry.space_group_name_H-M   'P 1'
#
loop_
_entity.id
_entity.type
_entity.pdbx_description
1 polymer ?
#
loop_
_entity_poly.entity_id
_entity_poly.type
_entity_poly.pdbx_seq_one_letter_code
_entity_poly.pdbx_strand_id
1 'polypeptide(L)'
;MMRKHYNPLLAYKQSKLCNMLFAQGLSDRYGAKGLHAYGVDPGLVNTDIGNKTTGIVDFVWKFRKRFGVHPSVPAQDYLYLCEQCEPPAGLYFHHGKSKRYSKQVTTENAARLFELSEQLCTICYE
;
A
#
# COMPACT_ATOMS: atom_id res chain seq x y z
N MET A 1 0.10 16.98 -13.87
CA MET A 1 1.15 18.01 -13.71
C MET A 1 2.51 17.30 -13.62
N MET A 2 3.28 17.28 -14.69
CA MET A 2 4.63 16.70 -14.66
C MET A 2 5.56 17.65 -13.89
N ARG A 3 6.15 17.16 -12.79
CA ARG A 3 7.15 17.94 -12.04
C ARG A 3 8.42 18.10 -12.89
N LYS A 4 8.96 19.30 -12.98
CA LYS A 4 10.21 19.60 -13.68
C LYS A 4 11.42 18.81 -13.14
N HIS A 5 11.33 18.28 -11.92
CA HIS A 5 12.36 17.42 -11.30
C HIS A 5 11.71 16.14 -10.77
N TYR A 6 11.94 15.03 -11.44
CA TYR A 6 11.47 13.71 -11.03
C TYR A 6 12.42 13.11 -9.99
N ASN A 7 11.87 12.74 -8.82
CA ASN A 7 12.59 11.99 -7.80
C ASN A 7 11.95 10.60 -7.64
N PRO A 8 12.63 9.53 -8.06
CA PRO A 8 12.07 8.17 -8.05
C PRO A 8 11.63 7.71 -6.65
N LEU A 9 12.41 8.04 -5.61
CA LEU A 9 12.11 7.64 -4.24
C LEU A 9 10.86 8.37 -3.70
N LEU A 10 10.72 9.64 -4.03
CA LEU A 10 9.53 10.42 -3.66
C LEU A 10 8.29 9.90 -4.40
N ALA A 11 8.42 9.64 -5.70
CA ALA A 11 7.33 9.07 -6.49
C ALA A 11 6.88 7.71 -5.94
N TYR A 12 7.82 6.84 -5.56
CA TYR A 12 7.52 5.56 -4.92
C TYR A 12 6.76 5.75 -3.59
N LYS A 13 7.25 6.64 -2.71
CA LYS A 13 6.56 6.93 -1.44
C LYS A 13 5.15 7.46 -1.65
N GLN A 14 4.97 8.35 -2.63
CA GLN A 14 3.65 8.89 -2.99
C GLN A 14 2.72 7.80 -3.52
N SER A 15 3.20 6.90 -4.39
CA SER A 15 2.37 5.78 -4.88
C SER A 15 1.91 4.86 -3.74
N LYS A 16 2.76 4.61 -2.75
CA LYS A 16 2.37 3.82 -1.56
C LYS A 16 1.36 4.54 -0.67
N LEU A 17 1.46 5.87 -0.56
CA LEU A 17 0.43 6.67 0.12
C LEU A 17 -0.91 6.59 -0.63
N CYS A 18 -0.91 6.65 -1.96
CA CYS A 18 -2.14 6.48 -2.76
C CYS A 18 -2.78 5.10 -2.54
N ASN A 19 -1.98 4.02 -2.42
CA ASN A 19 -2.52 2.70 -2.11
C ASN A 19 -3.26 2.68 -0.75
N MET A 20 -2.71 3.37 0.26
CA MET A 20 -3.36 3.47 1.58
C MET A 20 -4.63 4.32 1.52
N LEU A 21 -4.61 5.44 0.78
CA LEU A 21 -5.80 6.26 0.55
C LEU A 21 -6.88 5.50 -0.21
N PHE A 22 -6.49 4.65 -1.16
CA PHE A 22 -7.42 3.79 -1.89
C PHE A 22 -8.08 2.77 -0.96
N ALA A 23 -7.31 2.09 -0.09
CA ALA A 23 -7.88 1.18 0.91
C ALA A 23 -8.83 1.89 1.88
N GLN A 24 -8.48 3.10 2.36
CA GLN A 24 -9.36 3.93 3.18
C GLN A 24 -10.66 4.25 2.45
N GLY A 25 -10.58 4.72 1.20
CA GLY A 25 -11.74 5.09 0.40
C GLY A 25 -12.66 3.90 0.07
N LEU A 26 -12.11 2.72 -0.14
CA LEU A 26 -12.90 1.48 -0.30
C LEU A 26 -13.69 1.17 0.98
N SER A 27 -13.03 1.23 2.13
CA SER A 27 -13.68 0.99 3.42
C SER A 27 -14.75 2.04 3.72
N ASP A 28 -14.48 3.31 3.43
CA ASP A 28 -15.44 4.40 3.64
C ASP A 28 -16.69 4.28 2.75
N ARG A 29 -16.50 3.89 1.47
CA ARG A 29 -17.60 3.80 0.49
C ARG A 29 -18.43 2.52 0.63
N TYR A 30 -17.79 1.41 0.95
CA TYR A 30 -18.40 0.09 0.88
C TYR A 30 -18.40 -0.68 2.20
N GLY A 31 -17.87 -0.10 3.27
CA GLY A 31 -17.85 -0.74 4.59
C GLY A 31 -19.22 -1.13 5.10
N ALA A 32 -20.22 -0.27 4.89
CA ALA A 32 -21.62 -0.57 5.23
C ALA A 32 -22.22 -1.75 4.43
N LYS A 33 -21.62 -2.09 3.28
CA LYS A 33 -21.98 -3.25 2.46
C LYS A 33 -21.14 -4.50 2.80
N GLY A 34 -20.33 -4.45 3.86
CA GLY A 34 -19.50 -5.56 4.33
C GLY A 34 -18.12 -5.68 3.67
N LEU A 35 -17.68 -4.67 2.89
CA LEU A 35 -16.35 -4.67 2.32
C LEU A 35 -15.35 -4.03 3.28
N HIS A 36 -14.28 -4.76 3.60
CA HIS A 36 -13.19 -4.28 4.43
C HIS A 36 -11.88 -4.31 3.63
N ALA A 37 -11.21 -3.18 3.52
CA ALA A 37 -9.95 -3.06 2.79
C ALA A 37 -8.81 -2.75 3.74
N TYR A 38 -7.70 -3.44 3.57
CA TYR A 38 -6.52 -3.32 4.43
C TYR A 38 -5.25 -3.13 3.61
N GLY A 39 -4.30 -2.37 4.16
CA GLY A 39 -2.92 -2.34 3.68
C GLY A 39 -2.06 -3.29 4.50
N VAL A 40 -1.20 -4.04 3.85
CA VAL A 40 -0.22 -4.91 4.51
C VAL A 40 1.18 -4.38 4.23
N ASP A 41 1.99 -4.23 5.30
CA ASP A 41 3.41 -3.93 5.21
C ASP A 41 4.20 -5.24 5.12
N PRO A 42 4.70 -5.61 3.96
CA PRO A 42 5.46 -6.85 3.83
C PRO A 42 6.86 -6.76 4.47
N GLY A 43 7.27 -5.57 4.93
CA GLY A 43 8.64 -5.34 5.37
C GLY A 43 9.64 -5.46 4.23
N LEU A 44 10.86 -5.89 4.54
CA LEU A 44 11.89 -6.21 3.56
C LEU A 44 11.73 -7.66 3.11
N VAL A 45 11.20 -7.86 1.92
CA VAL A 45 11.00 -9.21 1.35
C VAL A 45 12.08 -9.50 0.32
N ASN A 46 12.63 -10.70 0.39
CA ASN A 46 13.59 -11.18 -0.59
C ASN A 46 12.86 -11.60 -1.86
N THR A 47 12.76 -10.70 -2.83
CA THR A 47 12.12 -10.92 -4.13
C THR A 47 13.05 -10.51 -5.27
N ASP A 48 12.76 -10.98 -6.48
CA ASP A 48 13.55 -10.66 -7.69
C ASP A 48 13.21 -9.29 -8.31
N ILE A 49 12.33 -8.52 -7.68
CA ILE A 49 11.94 -7.16 -8.15
C ILE A 49 13.14 -6.24 -8.32
N GLY A 50 14.15 -6.34 -7.43
CA GLY A 50 15.36 -5.52 -7.49
C GLY A 50 16.33 -5.86 -8.62
N ASN A 51 16.19 -6.99 -9.30
CA ASN A 51 17.11 -7.43 -10.36
C ASN A 51 16.93 -6.66 -11.68
N LYS A 52 15.90 -5.81 -11.79
CA LYS A 52 15.59 -5.02 -12.98
C LYS A 52 16.09 -3.57 -12.92
N THR A 53 16.78 -3.18 -11.85
CA THR A 53 17.31 -1.82 -11.67
C THR A 53 18.81 -1.80 -11.88
N THR A 54 19.33 -0.68 -12.40
CA THR A 54 20.76 -0.44 -12.62
C THR A 54 21.27 0.74 -11.80
N GLY A 55 22.55 0.76 -11.46
CA GLY A 55 23.22 1.86 -10.77
C GLY A 55 23.11 1.81 -9.24
N ILE A 56 23.15 2.99 -8.59
CA ILE A 56 23.16 3.13 -7.12
C ILE A 56 21.91 2.49 -6.49
N VAL A 57 20.77 2.53 -7.17
CA VAL A 57 19.51 1.92 -6.72
C VAL A 57 19.67 0.40 -6.65
N ASP A 58 20.33 -0.22 -7.62
CA ASP A 58 20.61 -1.66 -7.63
C ASP A 58 21.50 -2.08 -6.45
N PHE A 59 22.54 -1.30 -6.14
CA PHE A 59 23.42 -1.54 -4.99
C PHE A 59 22.65 -1.49 -3.65
N VAL A 60 21.81 -0.49 -3.47
CA VAL A 60 20.96 -0.35 -2.27
C VAL A 60 19.99 -1.53 -2.15
N TRP A 61 19.37 -1.95 -3.27
CA TRP A 61 18.45 -3.09 -3.28
C TRP A 61 19.15 -4.41 -2.99
N LYS A 62 20.34 -4.67 -3.58
CA LYS A 62 21.15 -5.85 -3.31
C LYS A 62 21.57 -5.94 -1.83
N PHE A 63 21.99 -4.80 -1.26
CA PHE A 63 22.34 -4.74 0.16
C PHE A 63 21.13 -5.02 1.06
N ARG A 64 19.95 -4.45 0.75
CA ARG A 64 18.71 -4.67 1.50
C ARG A 64 18.17 -6.09 1.33
N LYS A 65 18.36 -6.71 0.17
CA LYS A 65 17.95 -8.10 -0.10
C LYS A 65 18.60 -9.11 0.86
N ARG A 66 19.82 -8.83 1.33
CA ARG A 66 20.53 -9.68 2.30
C ARG A 66 19.81 -9.77 3.66
N PHE A 67 18.99 -8.78 4.01
CA PHE A 67 18.22 -8.70 5.25
C PHE A 67 16.73 -8.96 5.03
N GLY A 68 16.33 -9.31 3.81
CA GLY A 68 14.95 -9.58 3.47
C GLY A 68 14.49 -10.94 4.01
N VAL A 69 13.25 -10.98 4.49
CA VAL A 69 12.60 -12.23 4.93
C VAL A 69 12.05 -13.00 3.72
N HIS A 70 11.84 -14.29 3.90
CA HIS A 70 11.21 -15.13 2.89
C HIS A 70 9.76 -14.65 2.63
N PRO A 71 9.25 -14.70 1.38
CA PRO A 71 7.90 -14.24 1.03
C PRO A 71 6.76 -14.89 1.82
N SER A 72 6.96 -16.09 2.36
CA SER A 72 5.97 -16.75 3.22
C SER A 72 5.68 -16.00 4.52
N VAL A 73 6.62 -15.18 5.02
CA VAL A 73 6.43 -14.42 6.26
C VAL A 73 5.34 -13.36 6.10
N PRO A 74 5.42 -12.42 5.13
CA PRO A 74 4.33 -11.47 4.91
C PRO A 74 3.05 -12.13 4.39
N ALA A 75 3.12 -13.30 3.73
CA ALA A 75 1.93 -14.03 3.32
C ALA A 75 1.05 -14.45 4.49
N GLN A 76 1.61 -14.67 5.67
CA GLN A 76 0.87 -14.96 6.90
C GLN A 76 -0.02 -13.77 7.33
N ASP A 77 0.37 -12.53 7.05
CA ASP A 77 -0.46 -11.35 7.33
C ASP A 77 -1.74 -11.34 6.49
N TYR A 78 -1.65 -11.78 5.24
CA TYR A 78 -2.85 -11.92 4.38
C TYR A 78 -3.76 -13.03 4.89
N LEU A 79 -3.22 -14.19 5.24
CA LEU A 79 -3.99 -15.29 5.83
C LEU A 79 -4.68 -14.84 7.12
N TYR A 80 -3.93 -14.19 8.02
CA TYR A 80 -4.49 -13.64 9.25
C TYR A 80 -5.71 -12.75 8.99
N LEU A 81 -5.61 -11.81 8.04
CA LEU A 81 -6.71 -10.89 7.71
C LEU A 81 -7.92 -11.62 7.08
N CYS A 82 -7.68 -12.69 6.30
CA CYS A 82 -8.74 -13.46 5.66
C CYS A 82 -9.47 -14.42 6.62
N GLU A 83 -8.78 -14.92 7.65
CA GLU A 83 -9.31 -15.92 8.59
C GLU A 83 -10.07 -15.33 9.77
N GLN A 84 -10.09 -14.00 9.93
CA GLN A 84 -10.81 -13.38 11.03
C GLN A 84 -12.33 -13.48 10.82
N CYS A 85 -13.05 -13.97 11.83
CA CYS A 85 -14.52 -14.00 11.84
C CYS A 85 -15.10 -12.59 11.89
N GLU A 86 -14.45 -11.69 12.63
CA GLU A 86 -14.79 -10.28 12.72
C GLU A 86 -13.71 -9.43 12.05
N PRO A 87 -14.07 -8.42 11.27
CA PRO A 87 -13.11 -7.55 10.62
C PRO A 87 -12.19 -6.88 11.64
N PRO A 88 -10.86 -7.07 11.57
CA PRO A 88 -9.95 -6.48 12.54
C PRO A 88 -9.95 -4.96 12.45
N ALA A 89 -9.90 -4.31 13.60
CA ALA A 89 -9.84 -2.86 13.67
C ALA A 89 -8.49 -2.35 13.16
N GLY A 90 -8.53 -1.31 12.31
CA GLY A 90 -7.36 -0.67 11.71
C GLY A 90 -7.36 -0.78 10.21
N LEU A 91 -6.42 -0.07 9.57
CA LEU A 91 -6.28 0.00 8.12
C LEU A 91 -4.97 -0.63 7.62
N TYR A 92 -3.94 -0.67 8.46
CA TYR A 92 -2.59 -1.03 8.07
C TYR A 92 -1.99 -2.05 9.02
N PHE A 93 -1.50 -3.17 8.51
CA PHE A 93 -1.07 -4.32 9.29
C PHE A 93 0.36 -4.73 8.98
N HIS A 94 1.05 -5.25 10.00
CA HIS A 94 2.37 -5.84 9.92
C HIS A 94 2.52 -6.89 11.04
N HIS A 95 2.86 -8.11 10.68
CA HIS A 95 2.93 -9.26 11.59
C HIS A 95 1.65 -9.46 12.42
N GLY A 96 0.48 -9.41 11.75
CA GLY A 96 -0.82 -9.58 12.38
C GLY A 96 -1.25 -8.47 13.32
N LYS A 97 -0.50 -7.36 13.38
CA LYS A 97 -0.78 -6.22 14.26
C LYS A 97 -1.07 -4.95 13.48
N SER A 98 -2.07 -4.20 13.94
CA SER A 98 -2.34 -2.87 13.41
C SER A 98 -1.15 -1.94 13.64
N LYS A 99 -0.73 -1.23 12.60
CA LYS A 99 0.42 -0.33 12.56
C LYS A 99 -0.02 1.10 12.27
N ARG A 100 0.71 2.06 12.79
CA ARG A 100 0.52 3.47 12.46
C ARG A 100 0.86 3.73 11.00
N TYR A 101 0.07 4.58 10.36
CA TYR A 101 0.26 5.03 8.98
C TYR A 101 0.28 6.56 8.90
N SER A 102 0.46 7.12 7.71
CA SER A 102 0.55 8.56 7.50
C SER A 102 -0.72 9.29 7.96
N LYS A 103 -0.53 10.42 8.64
CA LYS A 103 -1.64 11.33 9.01
C LYS A 103 -2.39 11.91 7.80
N GLN A 104 -1.85 11.77 6.60
CA GLN A 104 -2.51 12.18 5.36
C GLN A 104 -3.54 11.19 4.85
N VAL A 105 -3.59 9.98 5.42
CA VAL A 105 -4.65 9.00 5.11
C VAL A 105 -5.89 9.39 5.92
N THR A 106 -6.73 10.18 5.30
CA THR A 106 -8.00 10.67 5.83
C THR A 106 -9.11 10.38 4.84
N THR A 107 -10.36 10.33 5.30
CA THR A 107 -11.56 10.18 4.45
C THR A 107 -11.62 11.25 3.37
N GLU A 108 -11.30 12.51 3.69
CA GLU A 108 -11.28 13.60 2.73
C GLU A 108 -10.26 13.39 1.61
N ASN A 109 -9.01 13.07 1.96
CA ASN A 109 -7.97 12.82 0.97
C ASN A 109 -8.24 11.55 0.15
N ALA A 110 -8.86 10.53 0.77
CA ALA A 110 -9.28 9.33 0.07
C ALA A 110 -10.38 9.64 -0.97
N ALA A 111 -11.40 10.42 -0.60
CA ALA A 111 -12.45 10.86 -1.53
C ALA A 111 -11.85 11.63 -2.73
N ARG A 112 -10.96 12.60 -2.48
CA ARG A 112 -10.25 13.34 -3.55
C ARG A 112 -9.44 12.43 -4.48
N LEU A 113 -8.78 11.40 -3.93
CA LEU A 113 -8.04 10.45 -4.76
C LEU A 113 -8.99 9.65 -5.66
N PHE A 114 -10.13 9.20 -5.15
CA PHE A 114 -11.14 8.50 -5.95
C PHE A 114 -11.66 9.38 -7.09
N GLU A 115 -12.12 10.60 -6.79
CA GLU A 115 -12.59 11.55 -7.80
C GLU A 115 -11.56 11.80 -8.90
N LEU A 116 -10.29 12.05 -8.51
CA LEU A 116 -9.21 12.27 -9.47
C LEU A 116 -8.95 11.01 -10.31
N SER A 117 -9.00 9.84 -9.71
CA SER A 117 -8.78 8.56 -10.41
C SER A 117 -9.89 8.27 -11.41
N GLU A 118 -11.14 8.50 -11.02
CA GLU A 118 -12.31 8.37 -11.89
C GLU A 118 -12.21 9.31 -13.11
N GLN A 119 -11.83 10.57 -12.89
CA GLN A 119 -11.63 11.55 -13.96
C GLN A 119 -10.50 11.14 -14.92
N LEU A 120 -9.35 10.71 -14.37
CA LEU A 120 -8.18 10.34 -15.17
C LEU A 120 -8.38 9.04 -15.97
N CYS A 121 -9.13 8.10 -15.41
CA CYS A 121 -9.40 6.80 -16.04
C CYS A 121 -10.70 6.79 -16.85
N THR A 122 -11.51 7.85 -16.78
CA THR A 122 -12.83 7.94 -17.44
C THR A 122 -13.75 6.78 -17.01
N ILE A 123 -13.70 6.43 -15.71
CA ILE A 123 -14.54 5.38 -15.09
C ILE A 123 -15.33 5.98 -13.93
N CYS A 124 -16.42 5.32 -13.55
CA CYS A 124 -17.19 5.65 -12.35
C CYS A 124 -17.30 4.39 -11.49
N TYR A 125 -17.01 4.52 -10.20
CA TYR A 125 -17.24 3.45 -9.23
C TYR A 125 -18.65 3.64 -8.64
N GLU A 126 -19.53 2.70 -8.90
CA GLU A 126 -20.89 2.65 -8.33
C GLU A 126 -20.93 2.16 -6.88
#